data_6b618ced874d35ccba04fa5462bcec44
#
_entry.id   6b618ced874d35ccba04fa5462bcec44
#
_cell.length_a   1.000
_cell.length_b   1.000
_cell.length_c   1.000
_cell.angle_alpha   90.00
_cell.angle_beta   90.00
_cell.angle_gamma   90.00
#
_symmetry.space_group_name_H-M   'P 1'
#
loop_
_entity.id
_entity.type
_entity.pdbx_description
1 polymer ?
#
loop_
_entity_poly.entity_id
_entity_poly.type
_entity_poly.pdbx_seq_one_letter_code
_entity_poly.pdbx_strand_id
1 'polypeptide(L)'
;IAQDTEYILLDEPANNLDIYHATNLMRIVRRLCDELGKTVILVLHEINYAAFYSDYICAFVDGKIAKFGTVQEVITKENLSDIYKVDFEIMQIEGKPLSIYY
;
A
#
# COMPACT_ATOMS: atom_id res chain seq x y z
N ILE A 1 20.58 -12.99 7.99
CA ILE A 1 20.54 -13.99 6.96
C ILE A 1 19.15 -14.17 6.42
N ALA A 2 19.09 -14.43 5.16
CA ALA A 2 17.80 -14.52 4.49
C ALA A 2 16.89 -15.59 5.08
N GLN A 3 17.46 -16.68 5.55
CA GLN A 3 16.65 -17.76 6.08
C GLN A 3 15.87 -17.39 7.33
N ASP A 4 16.25 -16.31 7.99
CA ASP A 4 15.51 -15.85 9.16
C ASP A 4 14.40 -14.89 8.78
N THR A 5 14.32 -14.53 7.51
CA THR A 5 13.28 -13.63 7.00
C THR A 5 12.01 -14.43 6.81
N GLU A 6 10.95 -13.97 7.43
CA GLU A 6 9.64 -14.55 7.25
C GLU A 6 8.78 -13.64 6.40
N TYR A 7 8.07 -14.26 5.48
CA TYR A 7 7.16 -13.54 4.59
C TYR A 7 5.73 -13.91 5.00
N ILE A 8 4.92 -12.89 5.19
CA ILE A 8 3.52 -13.07 5.53
C ILE A 8 2.72 -12.46 4.39
N LEU A 9 1.83 -13.27 3.81
CA LEU A 9 0.96 -12.80 2.74
C LEU A 9 -0.44 -12.62 3.29
N LEU A 10 -0.96 -11.41 3.18
CA LEU A 10 -2.30 -11.07 3.64
C LEU A 10 -3.09 -10.53 2.45
N ASP A 11 -4.24 -11.13 2.19
CA ASP A 11 -5.09 -10.74 1.07
C ASP A 11 -6.25 -9.91 1.59
N GLU A 12 -6.21 -8.60 1.36
CA GLU A 12 -7.23 -7.65 1.79
C GLU A 12 -7.59 -7.79 3.26
N PRO A 13 -6.59 -7.71 4.15
CA PRO A 13 -6.83 -8.00 5.57
C PRO A 13 -7.79 -7.02 6.23
N ALA A 14 -7.97 -5.83 5.66
CA ALA A 14 -8.86 -4.83 6.20
C ALA A 14 -10.25 -4.86 5.54
N ASN A 15 -10.49 -5.81 4.64
CA ASN A 15 -11.76 -5.90 3.94
C ASN A 15 -12.89 -6.22 4.93
N ASN A 16 -13.98 -5.50 4.80
CA ASN A 16 -15.16 -5.66 5.67
C ASN A 16 -14.96 -5.20 7.11
N LEU A 17 -13.84 -4.54 7.41
CA LEU A 17 -13.63 -3.93 8.72
C LEU A 17 -14.02 -2.46 8.66
N ASP A 18 -14.51 -1.94 9.80
CA ASP A 18 -14.76 -0.51 9.88
C ASP A 18 -13.43 0.25 9.97
N ILE A 19 -13.49 1.57 9.91
CA ILE A 19 -12.31 2.42 9.89
C ILE A 19 -11.43 2.17 11.11
N TYR A 20 -12.03 2.05 12.29
CA TYR A 20 -11.28 1.84 13.51
C TYR A 20 -10.49 0.54 13.49
N HIS A 21 -11.16 -0.55 13.17
CA HIS A 21 -10.51 -1.87 13.16
C HIS A 21 -9.53 -2.01 12.00
N ALA A 22 -9.86 -1.45 10.84
CA ALA A 22 -8.97 -1.52 9.69
C ALA A 22 -7.67 -0.75 9.96
N THR A 23 -7.78 0.43 10.55
CA THR A 23 -6.61 1.25 10.87
C THR A 23 -5.75 0.56 11.91
N ASN A 24 -6.36 -0.01 12.94
CA ASN A 24 -5.61 -0.75 13.95
C ASN A 24 -4.87 -1.94 13.36
N LEU A 25 -5.52 -2.67 12.46
CA LEU A 25 -4.88 -3.80 11.80
C LEU A 25 -3.66 -3.34 11.00
N MET A 26 -3.80 -2.26 10.24
CA MET A 26 -2.68 -1.75 9.46
C MET A 26 -1.52 -1.30 10.34
N ARG A 27 -1.82 -0.70 11.49
CA ARG A 27 -0.77 -0.31 12.44
C ARG A 27 -0.05 -1.52 13.01
N ILE A 28 -0.78 -2.58 13.32
CA ILE A 28 -0.18 -3.82 13.82
C ILE A 28 0.75 -4.42 12.78
N VAL A 29 0.30 -4.48 11.54
CA VAL A 29 1.10 -5.02 10.45
C VAL A 29 2.38 -4.19 10.27
N ARG A 30 2.26 -2.86 10.33
CA ARG A 30 3.43 -1.99 10.20
C ARG A 30 4.43 -2.25 11.33
N ARG A 31 3.94 -2.45 12.54
CA ARG A 31 4.81 -2.74 13.68
C ARG A 31 5.51 -4.08 13.55
N LEU A 32 4.86 -5.08 12.98
CA LEU A 32 5.51 -6.36 12.72
C LEU A 32 6.72 -6.17 11.80
N CYS A 33 6.58 -5.33 10.79
CA CYS A 33 7.69 -5.07 9.89
C CYS A 33 8.82 -4.31 10.59
N ASP A 34 8.48 -3.27 11.34
CA ASP A 34 9.48 -2.39 11.92
C ASP A 34 10.17 -2.99 13.12
N GLU A 35 9.44 -3.68 13.98
CA GLU A 35 9.99 -4.15 15.26
C GLU A 35 10.53 -5.57 15.19
N LEU A 36 9.92 -6.42 14.39
CA LEU A 36 10.32 -7.83 14.33
C LEU A 36 11.04 -8.21 13.06
N GLY A 37 11.23 -7.26 12.15
CA GLY A 37 11.93 -7.52 10.90
C GLY A 37 11.20 -8.43 9.94
N LYS A 38 9.88 -8.55 10.09
CA LYS A 38 9.08 -9.38 9.20
C LYS A 38 8.84 -8.66 7.88
N THR A 39 8.74 -9.43 6.81
CA THR A 39 8.32 -8.90 5.51
C THR A 39 6.87 -9.29 5.29
N VAL A 40 6.02 -8.30 5.09
CA VAL A 40 4.60 -8.52 4.88
C VAL A 40 4.23 -8.06 3.49
N ILE A 41 3.56 -8.95 2.76
CA ILE A 41 3.04 -8.66 1.43
C ILE A 41 1.53 -8.54 1.56
N LEU A 42 1.01 -7.37 1.21
CA LEU A 42 -0.41 -7.10 1.34
C LEU A 42 -1.04 -6.91 -0.02
N VAL A 43 -2.20 -7.52 -0.22
CA VAL A 43 -3.02 -7.21 -1.39
C VAL A 43 -4.08 -6.24 -0.91
N LEU A 44 -4.03 -5.02 -1.40
CA LEU A 44 -4.92 -3.95 -0.96
C LEU A 44 -5.59 -3.30 -2.17
N HIS A 45 -6.86 -2.96 -2.01
CA HIS A 45 -7.58 -2.19 -3.02
C HIS A 45 -7.69 -0.71 -2.62
N GLU A 46 -7.43 -0.40 -1.36
CA GLU A 46 -7.48 0.98 -0.87
C GLU A 46 -6.12 1.64 -1.06
N ILE A 47 -6.06 2.57 -2.01
CA ILE A 47 -4.81 3.22 -2.40
C ILE A 47 -4.14 3.92 -1.22
N ASN A 48 -4.91 4.58 -0.38
CA ASN A 48 -4.33 5.37 0.69
C ASN A 48 -3.77 4.50 1.81
N TYR A 49 -4.37 3.35 2.09
CA TYR A 49 -3.75 2.40 3.00
C TYR A 49 -2.42 1.91 2.43
N ALA A 50 -2.39 1.59 1.15
CA ALA A 50 -1.15 1.17 0.52
C ALA A 50 -0.08 2.26 0.64
N ALA A 51 -0.46 3.51 0.38
CA ALA A 51 0.49 4.61 0.42
C ALA A 51 1.01 4.89 1.84
N PHE A 52 0.14 4.79 2.84
CA PHE A 52 0.49 5.19 4.21
C PHE A 52 1.24 4.12 4.99
N TYR A 53 1.05 2.85 4.67
CA TYR A 53 1.61 1.76 5.48
C TYR A 53 2.62 0.90 4.75
N SER A 54 2.90 1.18 3.48
CA SER A 54 3.83 0.37 2.69
C SER A 54 5.15 1.10 2.48
N ASP A 55 6.19 0.32 2.21
CA ASP A 55 7.48 0.86 1.79
C ASP A 55 7.57 0.83 0.27
N TYR A 56 7.08 -0.24 -0.34
CA TYR A 56 7.08 -0.44 -1.79
C TYR A 56 5.69 -0.82 -2.25
N ILE A 57 5.38 -0.43 -3.48
CA ILE A 57 4.09 -0.74 -4.08
C ILE A 57 4.31 -1.41 -5.42
N CYS A 58 3.54 -2.45 -5.65
CA CYS A 58 3.50 -3.13 -6.94
C CYS A 58 2.05 -3.05 -7.44
N ALA A 59 1.85 -2.38 -8.54
CA ALA A 59 0.51 -2.21 -9.11
C ALA A 59 0.31 -3.19 -10.26
N PHE A 60 -0.77 -3.95 -10.21
CA PHE A 60 -1.11 -4.91 -11.25
C PHE A 60 -2.28 -4.40 -12.09
N VAL A 61 -2.15 -4.56 -13.39
CA VAL A 61 -3.23 -4.27 -14.34
C VAL A 61 -3.31 -5.44 -15.29
N ASP A 62 -4.51 -6.03 -15.40
CA ASP A 62 -4.76 -7.17 -16.28
C ASP A 62 -3.78 -8.33 -16.04
N GLY A 63 -3.48 -8.58 -14.77
CA GLY A 63 -2.60 -9.68 -14.40
C GLY A 63 -1.13 -9.43 -14.60
N LYS A 64 -0.76 -8.21 -14.99
CA LYS A 64 0.64 -7.86 -15.25
C LYS A 64 1.06 -6.72 -14.34
N ILE A 65 2.36 -6.66 -14.04
CA ILE A 65 2.90 -5.56 -13.26
C ILE A 65 2.94 -4.31 -14.13
N ALA A 66 2.16 -3.30 -13.73
CA ALA A 66 2.14 -2.04 -14.44
C ALA A 66 3.19 -1.08 -13.90
N LYS A 67 3.35 -1.03 -12.57
CA LYS A 67 4.30 -0.16 -11.90
C LYS A 67 4.84 -0.85 -10.67
N PHE A 68 6.12 -0.61 -10.37
CA PHE A 68 6.73 -1.10 -9.15
C PHE A 68 7.76 -0.08 -8.68
N GLY A 69 7.80 0.17 -7.38
CA GLY A 69 8.79 1.08 -6.81
C GLY A 69 8.39 1.49 -5.41
N THR A 70 9.07 2.50 -4.90
CA THR A 70 8.71 3.06 -3.61
C THR A 70 7.37 3.74 -3.69
N VAL A 71 6.78 4.02 -2.52
CA VAL A 71 5.49 4.70 -2.47
C VAL A 71 5.55 6.02 -3.26
N GLN A 72 6.59 6.82 -3.06
CA GLN A 72 6.69 8.11 -3.74
C GLN A 72 6.86 7.96 -5.26
N GLU A 73 7.47 6.89 -5.70
CA GLU A 73 7.67 6.65 -7.13
C GLU A 73 6.39 6.20 -7.82
N VAL A 74 5.58 5.39 -7.13
CA VAL A 74 4.38 4.80 -7.74
C VAL A 74 3.16 5.67 -7.57
N ILE A 75 2.98 6.27 -6.40
CA ILE A 75 1.79 7.09 -6.12
C ILE A 75 1.99 8.49 -6.67
N THR A 76 1.77 8.63 -7.95
CA THR A 76 1.81 9.92 -8.62
C THR A 76 0.51 10.09 -9.40
N LYS A 77 0.18 11.34 -9.68
CA LYS A 77 -1.02 11.66 -10.43
C LYS A 77 -1.02 10.95 -11.79
N GLU A 78 0.11 10.97 -12.46
CA GLU A 78 0.23 10.37 -13.79
C GLU A 78 0.03 8.86 -13.74
N ASN A 79 0.72 8.19 -12.82
CA ASN A 79 0.62 6.74 -12.72
C ASN A 79 -0.78 6.27 -12.33
N LEU A 80 -1.38 6.93 -11.34
CA LEU A 80 -2.71 6.54 -10.89
C LEU A 80 -3.77 6.83 -11.93
N SER A 81 -3.67 7.96 -12.61
CA SER A 81 -4.61 8.28 -13.69
C SER A 81 -4.51 7.27 -14.82
N ASP A 82 -3.29 6.82 -15.13
CA ASP A 82 -3.08 5.82 -16.15
C ASP A 82 -3.64 4.45 -15.75
N ILE A 83 -3.45 4.06 -14.50
CA ILE A 83 -3.91 2.75 -14.01
C ILE A 83 -5.43 2.71 -13.88
N TYR A 84 -6.02 3.72 -13.26
CA TYR A 84 -7.44 3.71 -12.89
C TYR A 84 -8.34 4.42 -13.89
N LYS A 85 -7.76 5.16 -14.82
CA LYS A 85 -8.51 5.89 -15.86
C LYS A 85 -9.45 6.94 -15.29
N VAL A 86 -9.07 7.53 -14.16
CA VAL A 86 -9.77 8.67 -13.56
C VAL A 86 -8.74 9.70 -13.15
N ASP A 87 -9.17 10.92 -12.94
CA ASP A 87 -8.27 11.98 -12.51
C ASP A 87 -7.96 11.88 -11.02
N PHE A 88 -6.70 12.07 -10.71
CA PHE A 88 -6.23 12.04 -9.32
C PHE A 88 -5.54 13.34 -8.95
N GLU A 89 -5.70 13.73 -7.69
CA GLU A 89 -4.90 14.77 -7.07
C GLU A 89 -4.12 14.15 -5.95
N ILE A 90 -2.86 14.53 -5.80
CA ILE A 90 -1.99 13.98 -4.77
C ILE A 90 -1.59 15.07 -3.81
N MET A 91 -1.84 14.87 -2.52
CA MET A 91 -1.41 15.77 -1.46
C MET A 91 -0.38 15.06 -0.60
N GLN A 92 0.59 15.81 -0.08
CA GLN A 92 1.58 15.25 0.83
C GLN A 92 1.14 15.51 2.26
N ILE A 93 0.96 14.46 3.03
CA ILE A 93 0.58 14.54 4.45
C ILE A 93 1.66 13.83 5.24
N GLU A 94 2.40 14.57 6.05
CA GLU A 94 3.49 14.03 6.87
C GLU A 94 4.46 13.18 6.05
N GLY A 95 4.78 13.66 4.85
CA GLY A 95 5.72 12.98 3.97
C GLY A 95 5.14 11.81 3.19
N LYS A 96 3.84 11.56 3.28
CA LYS A 96 3.20 10.47 2.56
C LYS A 96 2.14 11.01 1.59
N PRO A 97 1.99 10.39 0.42
CA PRO A 97 1.03 10.87 -0.57
C PRO A 97 -0.39 10.41 -0.23
N LEU A 98 -1.30 11.35 -0.21
CA LEU A 98 -2.73 11.08 -0.09
C LEU A 98 -3.37 11.26 -1.45
N SER A 99 -4.04 10.22 -1.93
CA SER A 99 -4.67 10.25 -3.24
C SER A 99 -6.14 10.68 -3.11
N ILE A 100 -6.53 11.66 -3.91
CA ILE A 100 -7.89 12.18 -3.93
C ILE A 100 -8.46 11.94 -5.31
N TYR A 101 -9.61 11.29 -5.37
CA TYR A 101 -10.27 10.99 -6.63
C TYR A 101 -11.79 11.06 -6.42
N TYR A 102 -12.49 11.42 -7.48
CA TYR A 102 -13.95 11.58 -7.42
C TYR A 102 -14.57 11.59 -8.81
#